data_244efaa870b17231ff5ed5b54021c621
#
_entry.id   244efaa870b17231ff5ed5b54021c621
#
_cell.length_a   1.000
_cell.length_b   1.000
_cell.length_c   1.000
_cell.angle_alpha   90.00
_cell.angle_beta   90.00
_cell.angle_gamma   90.00
#
_symmetry.space_group_name_H-M   'P 1'
#
loop_
_entity.id
_entity.type
_entity.pdbx_description
1 polymer ?
#
loop_
_entity_poly.entity_id
_entity_poly.type
_entity_poly.pdbx_seq_one_letter_code
_entity_poly.pdbx_strand_id
1 'polypeptide(L)'
;FVRHKVCSSKEMDLLTPLGELVEVNGHNMSVYTEGTGDKTFVFMSGSGTCSPILDFKSLYSLLSNEYKIAVVEKFGYGFSDVVDKNRDIDTILSETRMALDKAGIEPPYVLCPHSMSGLEALYWAQKYPEEVEAIVGLDMAVPDYYDEMNINIPIMRLGQYCAGLGITRCLPSLAESDAIKSGTLSQ
;
A
#
# COMPACT_ATOMS: atom_id res chain seq x y z
N PHE A 1 -17.20 19.60 -10.34
CA PHE A 1 -16.27 20.16 -9.36
C PHE A 1 -16.94 20.43 -8.01
N VAL A 2 -17.98 21.30 -7.91
CA VAL A 2 -18.67 21.62 -6.64
C VAL A 2 -19.23 20.36 -5.97
N ARG A 3 -19.96 19.52 -6.71
CA ARG A 3 -20.47 18.24 -6.19
C ARG A 3 -19.34 17.36 -5.66
N HIS A 4 -18.21 17.28 -6.36
CA HIS A 4 -17.03 16.50 -5.93
C HIS A 4 -16.52 17.02 -4.58
N LYS A 5 -16.32 18.32 -4.41
CA LYS A 5 -15.87 18.93 -3.16
C LYS A 5 -16.81 18.63 -1.99
N VAL A 6 -18.11 18.75 -2.20
CA VAL A 6 -19.12 18.45 -1.17
C VAL A 6 -19.12 16.97 -0.80
N CYS A 7 -19.05 16.07 -1.80
CA CYS A 7 -18.96 14.63 -1.53
C CYS A 7 -17.68 14.28 -0.80
N SER A 8 -16.51 14.77 -1.26
CA SER A 8 -15.24 14.50 -0.62
C SER A 8 -15.20 14.99 0.84
N SER A 9 -15.79 16.17 1.14
CA SER A 9 -15.85 16.64 2.53
C SER A 9 -16.68 15.70 3.41
N LYS A 10 -17.82 15.20 2.92
CA LYS A 10 -18.64 14.25 3.67
C LYS A 10 -18.00 12.88 3.81
N GLU A 11 -17.26 12.44 2.80
CA GLU A 11 -16.54 11.16 2.82
C GLU A 11 -15.38 11.19 3.80
N MET A 12 -14.73 12.34 3.98
CA MET A 12 -13.66 12.51 4.99
C MET A 12 -14.14 12.18 6.41
N ASP A 13 -15.40 12.50 6.74
CA ASP A 13 -15.99 12.20 8.06
C ASP A 13 -16.20 10.69 8.29
N LEU A 14 -16.20 9.89 7.21
CA LEU A 14 -16.34 8.44 7.26
C LEU A 14 -15.00 7.70 7.32
N LEU A 15 -13.90 8.40 7.06
CA LEU A 15 -12.57 7.81 7.02
C LEU A 15 -12.02 7.63 8.45
N THR A 16 -12.07 6.40 8.93
CA THR A 16 -11.41 5.99 10.17
C THR A 16 -10.22 5.10 9.80
N PRO A 17 -8.99 5.44 10.21
CA PRO A 17 -7.84 4.58 9.97
C PRO A 17 -8.10 3.18 10.51
N LEU A 18 -7.84 2.16 9.69
CA LEU A 18 -7.96 0.76 10.08
C LEU A 18 -6.70 0.26 10.78
N GLY A 19 -5.56 0.87 10.47
CA GLY A 19 -4.27 0.63 11.10
C GLY A 19 -3.90 1.69 12.13
N GLU A 20 -2.81 1.45 12.83
CA GLU A 20 -2.16 2.44 13.69
C GLU A 20 -1.47 3.50 12.82
N LEU A 21 -1.58 4.77 13.22
CA LEU A 21 -0.83 5.86 12.61
C LEU A 21 0.48 6.07 13.38
N VAL A 22 1.58 5.74 12.76
CA VAL A 22 2.93 5.94 13.33
C VAL A 22 3.61 7.14 12.68
N GLU A 23 4.36 7.92 13.45
CA GLU A 23 5.08 9.07 12.92
C GLU A 23 6.36 8.63 12.20
N VAL A 24 6.48 8.97 10.93
CA VAL A 24 7.65 8.74 10.09
C VAL A 24 8.08 10.07 9.47
N ASN A 25 9.25 10.57 9.82
CA ASN A 25 9.80 11.84 9.31
C ASN A 25 8.87 13.05 9.44
N GLY A 26 8.10 13.13 10.54
CA GLY A 26 7.16 14.23 10.81
C GLY A 26 5.80 14.11 10.12
N HIS A 27 5.50 12.96 9.54
CA HIS A 27 4.23 12.63 8.90
C HIS A 27 3.67 11.32 9.43
N ASN A 28 2.36 11.12 9.34
CA ASN A 28 1.72 9.89 9.79
C ASN A 28 1.71 8.84 8.68
N MET A 29 2.17 7.64 9.00
CA MET A 29 2.09 6.47 8.12
C MET A 29 1.22 5.41 8.78
N SER A 30 0.29 4.84 8.01
CA SER A 30 -0.64 3.82 8.49
C SER A 30 0.01 2.44 8.41
N VAL A 31 -0.02 1.71 9.53
CA VAL A 31 0.43 0.32 9.63
C VAL A 31 -0.70 -0.50 10.22
N TYR A 32 -1.22 -1.45 9.46
CA TYR A 32 -2.22 -2.39 9.92
C TYR A 32 -1.56 -3.69 10.36
N THR A 33 -2.03 -4.26 11.47
CA THR A 33 -1.55 -5.54 11.97
C THR A 33 -2.72 -6.45 12.35
N GLU A 34 -2.56 -7.74 12.08
CA GLU A 34 -3.53 -8.78 12.42
C GLU A 34 -2.79 -10.09 12.70
N GLY A 35 -3.38 -10.94 13.56
CA GLY A 35 -2.79 -12.24 13.92
C GLY A 35 -1.65 -12.13 14.95
N THR A 36 -1.20 -13.30 15.46
CA THR A 36 -0.24 -13.39 16.58
C THR A 36 0.83 -14.47 16.39
N GLY A 37 0.99 -14.97 15.15
CA GLY A 37 1.99 -15.99 14.84
C GLY A 37 3.43 -15.50 14.97
N ASP A 38 4.37 -16.44 15.02
CA ASP A 38 5.80 -16.15 15.18
C ASP A 38 6.44 -15.55 13.93
N LYS A 39 5.86 -15.79 12.74
CA LYS A 39 6.34 -15.26 11.48
C LYS A 39 5.49 -14.07 11.04
N THR A 40 6.16 -13.00 10.64
CA THR A 40 5.51 -11.79 10.16
C THR A 40 5.51 -11.73 8.63
N PHE A 41 4.32 -11.67 8.04
CA PHE A 41 4.10 -11.43 6.62
C PHE A 41 3.85 -9.95 6.39
N VAL A 42 4.73 -9.29 5.64
CA VAL A 42 4.62 -7.86 5.30
C VAL A 42 4.08 -7.71 3.88
N PHE A 43 2.84 -7.28 3.75
CA PHE A 43 2.20 -7.03 2.46
C PHE A 43 2.60 -5.66 1.92
N MET A 44 3.11 -5.65 0.71
CA MET A 44 3.68 -4.47 0.05
C MET A 44 2.91 -4.15 -1.22
N SER A 45 2.29 -2.98 -1.26
CA SER A 45 1.46 -2.56 -2.39
C SER A 45 2.26 -2.09 -3.59
N GLY A 46 1.74 -2.40 -4.77
CA GLY A 46 2.20 -1.84 -6.04
C GLY A 46 1.77 -0.40 -6.27
N SER A 47 1.94 0.07 -7.49
CA SER A 47 1.55 1.42 -7.89
C SER A 47 0.02 1.54 -8.06
N GLY A 48 -0.55 2.66 -7.62
CA GLY A 48 -1.95 3.00 -7.86
C GLY A 48 -2.97 2.31 -6.95
N THR A 49 -2.52 1.56 -5.95
CA THR A 49 -3.38 0.98 -4.92
C THR A 49 -3.97 2.07 -4.04
N CYS A 50 -5.30 2.13 -3.92
CA CYS A 50 -5.95 3.16 -3.09
C CYS A 50 -5.90 2.83 -1.60
N SER A 51 -6.09 1.56 -1.23
CA SER A 51 -6.01 1.09 0.16
C SER A 51 -5.40 -0.31 0.20
N PRO A 52 -4.10 -0.43 0.44
CA PRO A 52 -3.41 -1.71 0.59
C PRO A 52 -4.06 -2.64 1.61
N ILE A 53 -4.52 -2.09 2.73
CA ILE A 53 -5.19 -2.86 3.78
C ILE A 53 -6.42 -3.59 3.24
N LEU A 54 -7.24 -2.92 2.43
CA LEU A 54 -8.44 -3.53 1.87
C LEU A 54 -8.13 -4.47 0.71
N ASP A 55 -7.18 -4.10 -0.15
CA ASP A 55 -6.84 -4.88 -1.35
C ASP A 55 -6.29 -6.27 -0.99
N PHE A 56 -5.52 -6.38 0.08
CA PHE A 56 -4.97 -7.67 0.53
C PHE A 56 -5.84 -8.41 1.54
N LYS A 57 -6.94 -7.82 2.03
CA LYS A 57 -7.73 -8.35 3.14
C LYS A 57 -8.22 -9.76 2.91
N SER A 58 -8.73 -10.08 1.72
CA SER A 58 -9.21 -11.42 1.40
C SER A 58 -8.13 -12.50 1.47
N LEU A 59 -6.87 -12.14 1.25
CA LEU A 59 -5.73 -13.05 1.33
C LEU A 59 -5.20 -13.15 2.77
N TYR A 60 -4.85 -12.01 3.38
CA TYR A 60 -4.20 -12.08 4.68
C TYR A 60 -5.12 -12.56 5.80
N SER A 61 -6.44 -12.35 5.71
CA SER A 61 -7.39 -12.89 6.68
C SER A 61 -7.44 -14.42 6.73
N LEU A 62 -7.01 -15.10 5.66
CA LEU A 62 -6.84 -16.55 5.66
C LEU A 62 -5.55 -16.99 6.37
N LEU A 63 -4.57 -16.11 6.47
CA LEU A 63 -3.25 -16.36 7.02
C LEU A 63 -3.15 -15.91 8.49
N SER A 64 -3.95 -14.95 8.91
CA SER A 64 -3.84 -14.30 10.22
C SER A 64 -4.11 -15.24 11.43
N ASN A 65 -4.70 -16.42 11.18
CA ASN A 65 -4.86 -17.43 12.23
C ASN A 65 -3.54 -18.11 12.63
N GLU A 66 -2.54 -18.12 11.73
CA GLU A 66 -1.27 -18.81 11.93
C GLU A 66 -0.07 -17.87 11.92
N TYR A 67 -0.20 -16.72 11.29
CA TYR A 67 0.88 -15.76 11.06
C TYR A 67 0.51 -14.37 11.56
N LYS A 68 1.53 -13.59 11.89
CA LYS A 68 1.39 -12.16 12.11
C LYS A 68 1.39 -11.46 10.75
N ILE A 69 0.41 -10.61 10.52
CA ILE A 69 0.26 -9.84 9.29
C ILE A 69 0.62 -8.38 9.56
N ALA A 70 1.37 -7.79 8.67
CA ALA A 70 1.60 -6.34 8.64
C ALA A 70 1.33 -5.82 7.24
N VAL A 71 0.57 -4.73 7.14
CA VAL A 71 0.33 -4.01 5.88
C VAL A 71 0.74 -2.56 6.09
N VAL A 72 1.76 -2.11 5.37
CA VAL A 72 2.23 -0.73 5.43
C VAL A 72 1.61 0.05 4.27
N GLU A 73 0.84 1.07 4.59
CA GLU A 73 0.34 2.01 3.61
C GLU A 73 1.40 3.11 3.40
N LYS A 74 2.17 3.01 2.33
CA LYS A 74 3.20 4.00 2.00
C LYS A 74 2.61 5.41 1.89
N PHE A 75 3.40 6.44 2.08
CA PHE A 75 2.93 7.82 1.90
C PHE A 75 2.20 8.03 0.57
N GLY A 76 1.02 8.63 0.64
CA GLY A 76 0.09 8.80 -0.47
C GLY A 76 -0.86 7.63 -0.71
N TYR A 77 -0.82 6.59 0.12
CA TYR A 77 -1.71 5.43 0.05
C TYR A 77 -2.58 5.36 1.31
N GLY A 78 -3.82 4.88 1.14
CA GLY A 78 -4.75 4.63 2.22
C GLY A 78 -4.91 5.81 3.19
N PHE A 79 -4.61 5.57 4.44
CA PHE A 79 -4.71 6.55 5.54
C PHE A 79 -3.38 7.27 5.86
N SER A 80 -2.32 6.99 5.12
CA SER A 80 -1.05 7.68 5.29
C SER A 80 -1.08 9.09 4.71
N ASP A 81 -0.31 9.99 5.31
CA ASP A 81 -0.17 11.36 4.83
C ASP A 81 0.33 11.42 3.38
N VAL A 82 -0.03 12.47 2.68
CA VAL A 82 0.52 12.78 1.36
C VAL A 82 1.73 13.68 1.54
N VAL A 83 2.88 13.25 1.03
CA VAL A 83 4.12 14.02 1.06
C VAL A 83 4.50 14.47 -0.34
N ASP A 84 4.82 15.75 -0.49
CA ASP A 84 5.27 16.35 -1.76
C ASP A 84 6.81 16.40 -1.80
N LYS A 85 7.41 15.23 -1.94
CA LYS A 85 8.87 15.04 -2.04
C LYS A 85 9.18 13.97 -3.06
N ASN A 86 10.29 14.12 -3.77
CA ASN A 86 10.84 13.01 -4.54
C ASN A 86 11.29 11.91 -3.57
N ARG A 87 10.85 10.70 -3.82
CA ARG A 87 11.17 9.53 -3.02
C ARG A 87 11.76 8.47 -3.92
N ASP A 88 13.04 8.22 -3.73
CA ASP A 88 13.74 7.10 -4.35
C ASP A 88 13.49 5.81 -3.56
N ILE A 89 14.01 4.71 -4.07
CA ILE A 89 13.82 3.40 -3.44
C ILE A 89 14.44 3.32 -2.04
N ASP A 90 15.56 4.02 -1.81
CA ASP A 90 16.19 4.10 -0.49
C ASP A 90 15.30 4.79 0.53
N THR A 91 14.71 5.91 0.13
CA THR A 91 13.79 6.68 0.97
C THR A 91 12.54 5.86 1.29
N ILE A 92 11.90 5.23 0.29
CA ILE A 92 10.71 4.40 0.48
C ILE A 92 11.00 3.23 1.41
N LEU A 93 12.11 2.54 1.21
CA LEU A 93 12.52 1.43 2.06
C LEU A 93 12.80 1.88 3.50
N SER A 94 13.51 2.99 3.68
CA SER A 94 13.79 3.55 5.01
C SER A 94 12.50 3.95 5.74
N GLU A 95 11.56 4.58 5.05
CA GLU A 95 10.26 4.96 5.60
C GLU A 95 9.44 3.73 6.02
N THR A 96 9.40 2.69 5.18
CA THR A 96 8.69 1.43 5.45
C THR A 96 9.28 0.72 6.67
N ARG A 97 10.60 0.61 6.74
CA ARG A 97 11.30 -0.01 7.89
C ARG A 97 11.05 0.76 9.18
N MET A 98 11.12 2.08 9.13
CA MET A 98 10.82 2.94 10.27
C MET A 98 9.37 2.80 10.74
N ALA A 99 8.43 2.66 9.82
CA ALA A 99 7.01 2.46 10.14
C ALA A 99 6.79 1.12 10.87
N LEU A 100 7.41 0.05 10.38
CA LEU A 100 7.33 -1.27 11.03
C LEU A 100 7.95 -1.25 12.43
N ASP A 101 9.15 -0.67 12.58
CA ASP A 101 9.83 -0.53 13.86
C ASP A 101 8.96 0.22 14.89
N LYS A 102 8.40 1.37 14.49
CA LYS A 102 7.53 2.18 15.34
C LYS A 102 6.18 1.50 15.69
N ALA A 103 5.70 0.63 14.82
CA ALA A 103 4.54 -0.22 15.10
C ALA A 103 4.89 -1.47 15.95
N GLY A 104 6.14 -1.62 16.39
CA GLY A 104 6.60 -2.77 17.18
C GLY A 104 6.64 -4.08 16.39
N ILE A 105 6.86 -3.99 15.09
CA ILE A 105 6.97 -5.15 14.19
C ILE A 105 8.44 -5.40 13.90
N GLU A 106 8.98 -6.45 14.47
CA GLU A 106 10.39 -6.79 14.36
C GLU A 106 10.67 -7.81 13.25
N PRO A 107 11.85 -7.72 12.57
CA PRO A 107 12.30 -8.72 11.62
C PRO A 107 12.66 -10.05 12.31
N PRO A 108 12.87 -11.17 11.57
CA PRO A 108 12.84 -11.24 10.11
C PRO A 108 11.41 -11.31 9.52
N TYR A 109 11.25 -10.82 8.29
CA TYR A 109 9.98 -10.74 7.59
C TYR A 109 9.87 -11.72 6.43
N VAL A 110 8.67 -12.22 6.18
CA VAL A 110 8.27 -12.76 4.88
C VAL A 110 7.64 -11.62 4.09
N LEU A 111 8.35 -11.10 3.10
CA LEU A 111 7.86 -10.00 2.26
C LEU A 111 6.87 -10.52 1.22
N CYS A 112 5.71 -9.90 1.11
CA CYS A 112 4.66 -10.23 0.14
C CYS A 112 4.44 -9.06 -0.83
N PRO A 113 5.38 -8.82 -1.76
CA PRO A 113 5.26 -7.73 -2.71
C PRO A 113 4.25 -8.03 -3.81
N HIS A 114 3.46 -7.01 -4.16
CA HIS A 114 2.58 -7.01 -5.32
C HIS A 114 3.08 -6.01 -6.36
N SER A 115 3.11 -6.43 -7.64
CA SER A 115 3.44 -5.55 -8.76
C SER A 115 4.77 -4.81 -8.53
N MET A 116 4.81 -3.48 -8.67
CA MET A 116 6.03 -2.65 -8.57
C MET A 116 6.78 -2.80 -7.23
N SER A 117 6.11 -3.17 -6.13
CA SER A 117 6.81 -3.40 -4.87
C SER A 117 7.75 -4.61 -4.88
N GLY A 118 7.73 -5.41 -5.94
CA GLY A 118 8.74 -6.43 -6.19
C GLY A 118 10.16 -5.87 -6.21
N LEU A 119 10.36 -4.69 -6.80
CA LEU A 119 11.66 -4.01 -6.80
C LEU A 119 12.09 -3.62 -5.38
N GLU A 120 11.14 -3.11 -4.59
CA GLU A 120 11.39 -2.72 -3.19
C GLU A 120 11.79 -3.93 -2.34
N ALA A 121 11.08 -5.07 -2.51
CA ALA A 121 11.36 -6.29 -1.77
C ALA A 121 12.71 -6.91 -2.13
N LEU A 122 13.05 -6.94 -3.42
CA LEU A 122 14.36 -7.42 -3.90
C LEU A 122 15.49 -6.52 -3.37
N TYR A 123 15.30 -5.21 -3.43
CA TYR A 123 16.26 -4.25 -2.89
C TYR A 123 16.44 -4.38 -1.38
N TRP A 124 15.34 -4.59 -0.64
CA TRP A 124 15.37 -4.84 0.80
C TRP A 124 16.19 -6.09 1.13
N ALA A 125 15.88 -7.22 0.49
CA ALA A 125 16.60 -8.47 0.70
C ALA A 125 18.10 -8.38 0.35
N GLN A 126 18.45 -7.56 -0.65
CA GLN A 126 19.84 -7.32 -1.01
C GLN A 126 20.57 -6.45 0.02
N LYS A 127 19.91 -5.41 0.52
CA LYS A 127 20.53 -4.40 1.39
C LYS A 127 20.55 -4.81 2.86
N TYR A 128 19.55 -5.54 3.30
CA TYR A 128 19.35 -6.01 4.69
C TYR A 128 18.92 -7.48 4.71
N PRO A 129 19.80 -8.40 4.28
CA PRO A 129 19.44 -9.81 4.15
C PRO A 129 19.01 -10.46 5.47
N GLU A 130 19.49 -9.96 6.60
CA GLU A 130 19.12 -10.44 7.94
C GLU A 130 17.69 -10.09 8.34
N GLU A 131 17.06 -9.11 7.68
CA GLU A 131 15.70 -8.72 7.96
C GLU A 131 14.67 -9.48 7.10
N VAL A 132 15.11 -10.22 6.08
CA VAL A 132 14.22 -10.87 5.11
C VAL A 132 14.39 -12.38 5.15
N GLU A 133 13.42 -13.08 5.72
CA GLU A 133 13.40 -14.55 5.74
C GLU A 133 13.07 -15.14 4.37
N ALA A 134 12.08 -14.55 3.68
CA ALA A 134 11.61 -15.00 2.37
C ALA A 134 10.89 -13.89 1.62
N ILE A 135 10.72 -14.09 0.31
CA ILE A 135 9.86 -13.27 -0.55
C ILE A 135 8.81 -14.16 -1.20
N VAL A 136 7.55 -13.82 -1.00
CA VAL A 136 6.40 -14.45 -1.65
C VAL A 136 5.78 -13.45 -2.63
N GLY A 137 6.16 -13.54 -3.90
CA GLY A 137 5.73 -12.60 -4.93
C GLY A 137 4.25 -12.77 -5.28
N LEU A 138 3.47 -11.70 -5.15
CA LEU A 138 2.08 -11.62 -5.56
C LEU A 138 2.02 -10.90 -6.92
N ASP A 139 2.28 -11.62 -8.00
CA ASP A 139 2.42 -11.05 -9.35
C ASP A 139 3.41 -9.86 -9.36
N MET A 140 4.56 -10.08 -8.70
CA MET A 140 5.56 -9.04 -8.49
C MET A 140 6.36 -8.74 -9.75
N ALA A 141 6.65 -7.48 -9.97
CA ALA A 141 7.56 -7.06 -11.01
C ALA A 141 9.03 -7.28 -10.61
N VAL A 142 9.84 -7.65 -11.59
CA VAL A 142 11.29 -7.78 -11.47
C VAL A 142 12.00 -6.71 -12.32
N PRO A 143 13.27 -6.40 -12.08
CA PRO A 143 13.97 -5.31 -12.78
C PRO A 143 13.84 -5.36 -14.31
N ASP A 144 14.02 -6.52 -14.93
CA ASP A 144 13.95 -6.70 -16.38
C ASP A 144 12.61 -6.27 -16.99
N TYR A 145 11.51 -6.35 -16.21
CA TYR A 145 10.19 -5.88 -16.64
C TYR A 145 10.15 -4.37 -16.89
N TYR A 146 10.94 -3.60 -16.14
CA TYR A 146 10.93 -2.14 -16.23
C TYR A 146 11.86 -1.59 -17.30
N ASP A 147 12.82 -2.37 -17.76
CA ASP A 147 13.72 -1.97 -18.88
C ASP A 147 12.93 -1.75 -20.17
N GLU A 148 11.80 -2.44 -20.33
CA GLU A 148 10.90 -2.33 -21.49
C GLU A 148 9.67 -1.43 -21.25
N MET A 149 9.45 -0.98 -20.00
CA MET A 149 8.22 -0.24 -19.64
C MET A 149 8.29 1.23 -20.04
N ASN A 150 7.40 1.65 -20.92
CA ASN A 150 7.25 3.03 -21.34
C ASN A 150 6.17 3.73 -20.51
N ILE A 151 6.57 4.49 -19.48
CA ILE A 151 5.64 5.21 -18.62
C ILE A 151 5.18 6.50 -19.28
N ASN A 152 3.91 6.58 -19.66
CA ASN A 152 3.34 7.79 -20.24
C ASN A 152 2.94 8.81 -19.16
N ILE A 153 3.93 9.58 -18.68
CA ILE A 153 3.73 10.60 -17.63
C ILE A 153 2.62 11.62 -17.98
N PRO A 154 2.49 12.13 -19.23
CA PRO A 154 1.39 13.02 -19.60
C PRO A 154 0.00 12.42 -19.35
N ILE A 155 -0.21 11.14 -19.67
CA ILE A 155 -1.50 10.46 -19.42
C ILE A 155 -1.75 10.32 -17.91
N MET A 156 -0.73 9.98 -17.13
CA MET A 156 -0.88 9.90 -15.67
C MET A 156 -1.25 11.25 -15.04
N ARG A 157 -0.61 12.34 -15.48
CA ARG A 157 -0.95 13.71 -15.05
C ARG A 157 -2.36 14.12 -15.44
N LEU A 158 -2.80 13.76 -16.64
CA LEU A 158 -4.18 13.99 -17.08
C LEU A 158 -5.17 13.23 -16.19
N GLY A 159 -4.90 11.96 -15.89
CA GLY A 159 -5.69 11.14 -14.97
C GLY A 159 -5.82 11.79 -13.58
N GLN A 160 -4.70 12.24 -13.02
CA GLN A 160 -4.67 12.95 -11.73
C GLN A 160 -5.51 14.24 -11.77
N TYR A 161 -5.41 15.01 -12.84
CA TYR A 161 -6.20 16.23 -13.02
C TYR A 161 -7.71 15.92 -13.11
N CYS A 162 -8.09 14.89 -13.87
CA CYS A 162 -9.47 14.42 -13.99
C CYS A 162 -10.03 13.94 -12.64
N ALA A 163 -9.20 13.24 -11.84
CA ALA A 163 -9.57 12.81 -10.49
C ALA A 163 -9.82 14.01 -9.57
N GLY A 164 -8.96 15.02 -9.59
CA GLY A 164 -9.11 16.26 -8.82
C GLY A 164 -10.35 17.08 -9.21
N LEU A 165 -10.82 16.95 -10.43
CA LEU A 165 -12.10 17.55 -10.90
C LEU A 165 -13.32 16.69 -10.54
N GLY A 166 -13.13 15.46 -10.10
CA GLY A 166 -14.19 14.50 -9.78
C GLY A 166 -14.80 13.82 -11.02
N ILE A 167 -14.13 13.84 -12.16
CA ILE A 167 -14.57 13.16 -13.38
C ILE A 167 -14.59 11.65 -13.17
N THR A 168 -13.63 11.13 -12.42
CA THR A 168 -13.53 9.69 -12.09
C THR A 168 -14.73 9.17 -11.31
N ARG A 169 -15.46 10.02 -10.58
CA ARG A 169 -16.73 9.65 -9.92
C ARG A 169 -17.87 9.29 -10.89
N CYS A 170 -17.71 9.65 -12.16
CA CYS A 170 -18.67 9.29 -13.21
C CYS A 170 -18.36 7.92 -13.85
N LEU A 171 -17.29 7.25 -13.42
CA LEU A 171 -16.84 5.97 -13.94
C LEU A 171 -17.02 4.89 -12.87
N PRO A 172 -18.19 4.23 -12.76
CA PRO A 172 -18.50 3.30 -11.67
C PRO A 172 -17.52 2.13 -11.56
N SER A 173 -16.97 1.69 -12.68
CA SER A 173 -16.05 0.56 -12.75
C SER A 173 -14.68 0.80 -12.11
N LEU A 174 -14.32 2.06 -11.83
CA LEU A 174 -13.07 2.40 -11.15
C LEU A 174 -13.24 2.51 -9.62
N ALA A 175 -14.48 2.47 -9.13
CA ALA A 175 -14.81 2.72 -7.73
C ALA A 175 -15.01 1.44 -6.89
N GLU A 176 -15.08 0.27 -7.53
CA GLU A 176 -15.35 -0.99 -6.85
C GLU A 176 -14.21 -1.98 -7.06
N SER A 177 -13.59 -2.43 -5.96
CA SER A 177 -12.64 -3.54 -6.04
C SER A 177 -13.35 -4.85 -6.39
N ASP A 178 -12.65 -5.78 -7.04
CA ASP A 178 -13.21 -7.10 -7.36
C ASP A 178 -13.56 -7.90 -6.10
N ALA A 179 -12.86 -7.67 -4.99
CA ALA A 179 -13.15 -8.27 -3.71
C ALA A 179 -14.51 -7.82 -3.14
N ILE A 180 -14.90 -6.55 -3.31
CA ILE A 180 -16.23 -6.04 -2.93
C ILE A 180 -17.30 -6.64 -3.86
N LYS A 181 -17.06 -6.65 -5.18
CA LYS A 181 -17.99 -7.22 -6.16
C LYS A 181 -18.23 -8.71 -5.95
N SER A 182 -17.20 -9.46 -5.58
CA SER A 182 -17.28 -10.90 -5.31
C SER A 182 -17.92 -11.22 -3.95
N GLY A 183 -18.17 -10.22 -3.09
CA GLY A 183 -18.72 -10.42 -1.75
C GLY A 183 -17.74 -11.05 -0.76
N THR A 184 -16.45 -11.09 -1.10
CA THR A 184 -15.40 -11.60 -0.20
C THR A 184 -15.03 -10.61 0.90
N LEU A 185 -15.43 -9.33 0.75
CA LEU A 185 -15.35 -8.32 1.80
C LEU A 185 -16.77 -7.95 2.25
N SER A 186 -17.05 -8.09 3.55
CA SER A 186 -18.23 -7.46 4.13
C SER A 186 -18.07 -5.95 4.05
N GLN A 187 -19.11 -5.28 3.60
CA GLN A 187 -19.19 -3.82 3.66
C GLN A 187 -19.14 -3.33 5.10
#